data_b9045881fba170e67a9fed36538baadf
#
_entry.id   b9045881fba170e67a9fed36538baadf
#
_cell.length_a   1.000
_cell.length_b   1.000
_cell.length_c   1.000
_cell.angle_alpha   90.00
_cell.angle_beta   90.00
_cell.angle_gamma   90.00
#
_symmetry.space_group_name_H-M   'P 1'
#
loop_
_entity.id
_entity.type
_entity.pdbx_description
1 polymer ?
#
loop_
_entity_poly.entity_id
_entity_poly.type
_entity_poly.pdbx_seq_one_letter_code
_entity_poly.pdbx_strand_id
1 'polypeptide(L)'
;MSGPPSGPATIGIAGCGTMGLPMAECLLAAGVDVWGHDVRKVDEFGAFAPRMIADAGDFAARCDIVLSVVRDLRQTEDLCFGDQGILRRDGRPDLFVTCSTLSPRAVADLAARMPDGVDFADAPMSGAPYRAARGTLTFMVGGAEATVGRLMPLFQIMGDGIHHLGPVGSGMTCKVLNNFVGVVGVVAVRKALASAQALGLDRRRLLDVMAMSSGATWYGDNIDAIDWSRQGYDPGNTIGIIEKDVKAYLDALDGGGGVFETALLDELRTLEPLDLEPGPQS
;
A
#
# COMPACT_ATOMS: atom_id res chain seq x y z
N MET A 1 -30.29 -19.18 1.40
CA MET A 1 -28.93 -19.53 1.84
C MET A 1 -28.26 -20.24 0.68
N SER A 2 -27.56 -19.49 -0.16
CA SER A 2 -26.69 -20.05 -1.20
C SER A 2 -25.44 -20.59 -0.48
N GLY A 3 -25.17 -21.90 -0.64
CA GLY A 3 -23.94 -22.50 -0.13
C GLY A 3 -22.69 -21.86 -0.76
N PRO A 4 -21.51 -22.04 -0.16
CA PRO A 4 -20.28 -21.48 -0.70
C PRO A 4 -20.08 -21.96 -2.15
N PRO A 5 -19.55 -21.11 -3.05
CA PRO A 5 -19.29 -21.51 -4.42
C PRO A 5 -18.35 -22.71 -4.46
N SER A 6 -18.68 -23.71 -5.28
CA SER A 6 -18.00 -25.02 -5.33
C SER A 6 -16.72 -25.02 -6.18
N GLY A 7 -16.15 -23.86 -6.47
CA GLY A 7 -14.94 -23.67 -7.28
C GLY A 7 -13.92 -22.74 -6.59
N PRO A 8 -12.71 -22.62 -7.16
CA PRO A 8 -11.75 -21.60 -6.70
C PRO A 8 -12.35 -20.19 -6.89
N ALA A 9 -12.15 -19.32 -5.90
CA ALA A 9 -12.68 -17.96 -5.91
C ALA A 9 -12.05 -17.13 -7.05
N THR A 10 -12.86 -16.32 -7.72
CA THR A 10 -12.40 -15.31 -8.70
C THR A 10 -11.96 -14.06 -7.96
N ILE A 11 -10.75 -13.59 -8.23
CA ILE A 11 -10.12 -12.47 -7.52
C ILE A 11 -10.17 -11.20 -8.35
N GLY A 12 -10.57 -10.11 -7.74
CA GLY A 12 -10.54 -8.77 -8.33
C GLY A 12 -9.43 -7.92 -7.69
N ILE A 13 -8.66 -7.22 -8.52
CA ILE A 13 -7.76 -6.14 -8.09
C ILE A 13 -8.34 -4.82 -8.60
N ALA A 14 -8.84 -3.99 -7.67
CA ALA A 14 -9.33 -2.66 -7.98
C ALA A 14 -8.23 -1.63 -7.71
N GLY A 15 -7.82 -0.88 -8.74
CA GLY A 15 -6.66 -0.01 -8.71
C GLY A 15 -5.38 -0.73 -9.17
N CYS A 16 -5.25 -0.92 -10.50
CA CYS A 16 -4.10 -1.57 -11.13
C CYS A 16 -2.95 -0.57 -11.40
N GLY A 17 -2.61 0.25 -10.39
CA GLY A 17 -1.46 1.17 -10.41
C GLY A 17 -0.12 0.46 -10.20
N THR A 18 0.88 1.23 -9.74
CA THR A 18 2.26 0.76 -9.51
C THR A 18 2.37 -0.40 -8.53
N MET A 19 1.38 -0.58 -7.63
CA MET A 19 1.32 -1.69 -6.70
C MET A 19 0.33 -2.78 -7.15
N GLY A 20 -0.88 -2.38 -7.56
CA GLY A 20 -1.95 -3.35 -7.85
C GLY A 20 -1.71 -4.18 -9.12
N LEU A 21 -1.15 -3.58 -10.18
CA LEU A 21 -0.85 -4.34 -11.41
C LEU A 21 0.16 -5.47 -11.16
N PRO A 22 1.36 -5.24 -10.58
CA PRO A 22 2.27 -6.34 -10.29
C PRO A 22 1.71 -7.37 -9.30
N MET A 23 0.84 -6.98 -8.35
CA MET A 23 0.14 -7.94 -7.50
C MET A 23 -0.80 -8.85 -8.32
N ALA A 24 -1.56 -8.26 -9.26
CA ALA A 24 -2.43 -9.02 -10.17
C ALA A 24 -1.63 -9.97 -11.07
N GLU A 25 -0.47 -9.52 -11.58
CA GLU A 25 0.41 -10.34 -12.41
C GLU A 25 1.01 -11.52 -11.62
N CYS A 26 1.40 -11.33 -10.35
CA CYS A 26 1.83 -12.42 -9.47
C CYS A 26 0.75 -13.48 -9.29
N LEU A 27 -0.50 -13.06 -9.02
CA LEU A 27 -1.63 -13.98 -8.88
C LEU A 27 -1.91 -14.73 -10.19
N LEU A 28 -1.90 -14.03 -11.32
CA LEU A 28 -2.10 -14.64 -12.64
C LEU A 28 -1.01 -15.67 -12.96
N ALA A 29 0.25 -15.35 -12.69
CA ALA A 29 1.39 -16.25 -12.89
C ALA A 29 1.30 -17.52 -12.03
N ALA A 30 0.67 -17.44 -10.85
CA ALA A 30 0.40 -18.56 -9.97
C ALA A 30 -0.85 -19.37 -10.37
N GLY A 31 -1.53 -18.99 -11.47
CA GLY A 31 -2.71 -19.69 -11.98
C GLY A 31 -4.03 -19.32 -11.30
N VAL A 32 -4.06 -18.22 -10.54
CA VAL A 32 -5.30 -17.69 -9.93
C VAL A 32 -6.17 -17.03 -11.02
N ASP A 33 -7.48 -17.24 -10.99
CA ASP A 33 -8.41 -16.49 -11.85
C ASP A 33 -8.56 -15.07 -11.30
N VAL A 34 -7.73 -14.16 -11.83
CA VAL A 34 -7.63 -12.76 -11.40
C VAL A 34 -8.05 -11.80 -12.51
N TRP A 35 -8.77 -10.75 -12.12
CA TRP A 35 -9.25 -9.67 -12.98
C TRP A 35 -8.92 -8.32 -12.38
N GLY A 36 -8.63 -7.35 -13.24
CA GLY A 36 -8.31 -5.99 -12.83
C GLY A 36 -9.44 -5.01 -13.14
N HIS A 37 -9.56 -3.96 -12.33
CA HIS A 37 -10.39 -2.79 -12.60
C HIS A 37 -9.62 -1.52 -12.28
N ASP A 38 -9.71 -0.53 -13.15
CA ASP A 38 -9.06 0.78 -12.97
C ASP A 38 -9.87 1.84 -13.75
N VAL A 39 -9.74 3.09 -13.34
CA VAL A 39 -10.38 4.23 -14.03
C VAL A 39 -9.68 4.61 -15.35
N ARG A 40 -8.48 4.11 -15.58
CA ARG A 40 -7.73 4.27 -16.83
C ARG A 40 -8.25 3.34 -17.91
N LYS A 41 -7.87 3.62 -19.16
CA LYS A 41 -8.29 2.81 -20.31
C LYS A 41 -7.61 1.44 -20.27
N VAL A 42 -8.37 0.41 -20.70
CA VAL A 42 -7.92 -0.99 -20.69
C VAL A 42 -6.62 -1.20 -21.49
N ASP A 43 -6.43 -0.50 -22.59
CA ASP A 43 -5.24 -0.60 -23.45
C ASP A 43 -3.94 -0.10 -22.78
N GLU A 44 -4.04 0.66 -21.68
CA GLU A 44 -2.87 1.11 -20.90
C GLU A 44 -2.22 0.00 -20.05
N PHE A 45 -2.84 -1.18 -19.92
CA PHE A 45 -2.37 -2.25 -19.06
C PHE A 45 -1.55 -3.34 -19.80
N GLY A 46 -1.14 -3.09 -21.03
CA GLY A 46 -0.20 -3.93 -21.77
C GLY A 46 -0.65 -5.39 -21.82
N ALA A 47 0.21 -6.32 -21.38
CA ALA A 47 -0.07 -7.75 -21.40
C ALA A 47 -1.24 -8.17 -20.48
N PHE A 48 -1.55 -7.38 -19.46
CA PHE A 48 -2.67 -7.63 -18.54
C PHE A 48 -4.02 -7.10 -19.07
N ALA A 49 -4.03 -6.30 -20.13
CA ALA A 49 -5.26 -5.72 -20.72
C ALA A 49 -6.42 -6.72 -20.97
N PRO A 50 -6.17 -7.98 -21.44
CA PRO A 50 -7.24 -8.98 -21.62
C PRO A 50 -7.93 -9.41 -20.29
N ARG A 51 -7.33 -9.09 -19.15
CA ARG A 51 -7.87 -9.37 -17.82
C ARG A 51 -8.46 -8.12 -17.13
N MET A 52 -8.51 -6.99 -17.84
CA MET A 52 -9.12 -5.76 -17.33
C MET A 52 -10.61 -5.69 -17.64
N ILE A 53 -11.41 -5.28 -16.65
CA ILE A 53 -12.85 -5.03 -16.78
C ILE A 53 -13.06 -3.53 -16.54
N ALA A 54 -13.52 -2.82 -17.56
CA ALA A 54 -13.70 -1.36 -17.51
C ALA A 54 -14.95 -0.95 -16.71
N ASP A 55 -16.06 -1.70 -16.84
CA ASP A 55 -17.29 -1.41 -16.10
C ASP A 55 -17.19 -1.95 -14.67
N ALA A 56 -17.45 -1.09 -13.68
CA ALA A 56 -17.38 -1.45 -12.27
C ALA A 56 -18.46 -2.46 -11.85
N GLY A 57 -19.61 -2.48 -12.53
CA GLY A 57 -20.67 -3.45 -12.28
C GLY A 57 -20.31 -4.85 -12.77
N ASP A 58 -19.79 -4.93 -13.98
CA ASP A 58 -19.31 -6.19 -14.56
C ASP A 58 -18.14 -6.75 -13.74
N PHE A 59 -17.25 -5.88 -13.24
CA PHE A 59 -16.16 -6.25 -12.34
C PHE A 59 -16.68 -6.81 -11.02
N ALA A 60 -17.64 -6.11 -10.38
CA ALA A 60 -18.24 -6.55 -9.13
C ALA A 60 -18.93 -7.91 -9.28
N ALA A 61 -19.71 -8.11 -10.38
CA ALA A 61 -20.42 -9.35 -10.63
C ALA A 61 -19.51 -10.53 -10.98
N ARG A 62 -18.27 -10.24 -11.41
CA ARG A 62 -17.28 -11.26 -11.79
C ARG A 62 -16.49 -11.79 -10.60
N CYS A 63 -16.21 -10.96 -9.61
CA CYS A 63 -15.20 -11.24 -8.57
C CYS A 63 -15.86 -11.61 -7.23
N ASP A 64 -15.46 -12.74 -6.67
CA ASP A 64 -15.89 -13.18 -5.33
C ASP A 64 -15.15 -12.41 -4.23
N ILE A 65 -13.86 -12.12 -4.45
CA ILE A 65 -13.00 -11.39 -3.52
C ILE A 65 -12.39 -10.19 -4.25
N VAL A 66 -12.52 -9.00 -3.69
CA VAL A 66 -11.91 -7.78 -4.26
C VAL A 66 -10.87 -7.22 -3.29
N LEU A 67 -9.63 -7.07 -3.78
CA LEU A 67 -8.57 -6.32 -3.12
C LEU A 67 -8.52 -4.91 -3.72
N SER A 68 -8.80 -3.91 -2.89
CA SER A 68 -8.74 -2.50 -3.26
C SER A 68 -7.34 -1.94 -3.04
N VAL A 69 -6.66 -1.55 -4.11
CA VAL A 69 -5.29 -1.01 -4.13
C VAL A 69 -5.29 0.41 -4.73
N VAL A 70 -6.40 1.12 -4.54
CA VAL A 70 -6.54 2.53 -4.95
C VAL A 70 -5.70 3.45 -4.05
N ARG A 71 -5.60 4.74 -4.40
CA ARG A 71 -4.63 5.64 -3.77
C ARG A 71 -5.00 6.08 -2.35
N ASP A 72 -6.26 6.40 -2.10
CA ASP A 72 -6.72 7.12 -0.91
C ASP A 72 -8.16 6.78 -0.51
N LEU A 73 -8.61 7.37 0.61
CA LEU A 73 -9.96 7.17 1.14
C LEU A 73 -11.05 7.58 0.13
N ARG A 74 -10.88 8.73 -0.53
CA ARG A 74 -11.87 9.22 -1.51
C ARG A 74 -12.08 8.23 -2.65
N GLN A 75 -10.99 7.68 -3.20
CA GLN A 75 -11.07 6.65 -4.24
C GLN A 75 -11.65 5.33 -3.70
N THR A 76 -11.34 4.97 -2.45
CA THR A 76 -11.94 3.78 -1.80
C THR A 76 -13.44 3.94 -1.60
N GLU A 77 -13.89 5.11 -1.15
CA GLU A 77 -15.32 5.41 -0.99
C GLU A 77 -16.07 5.45 -2.33
N ASP A 78 -15.46 6.04 -3.36
CA ASP A 78 -16.03 6.05 -4.72
C ASP A 78 -16.15 4.63 -5.26
N LEU A 79 -15.10 3.80 -5.13
CA LEU A 79 -15.12 2.39 -5.54
C LEU A 79 -16.21 1.62 -4.82
N CYS A 80 -16.32 1.77 -3.50
CA CYS A 80 -17.27 1.00 -2.68
C CYS A 80 -18.71 1.50 -2.82
N PHE A 81 -18.91 2.82 -2.70
CA PHE A 81 -20.22 3.42 -2.43
C PHE A 81 -20.57 4.60 -3.35
N GLY A 82 -19.62 5.13 -4.11
CA GLY A 82 -19.79 6.27 -5.01
C GLY A 82 -20.30 5.88 -6.40
N ASP A 83 -19.76 6.51 -7.42
CA ASP A 83 -20.18 6.30 -8.81
C ASP A 83 -19.85 4.89 -9.31
N GLN A 84 -18.70 4.33 -8.90
CA GLN A 84 -18.34 2.95 -9.20
C GLN A 84 -19.20 1.97 -8.41
N GLY A 85 -19.39 2.17 -7.11
CA GLY A 85 -20.38 1.56 -6.24
C GLY A 85 -20.43 0.03 -6.26
N ILE A 86 -19.27 -0.65 -6.31
CA ILE A 86 -19.19 -2.12 -6.45
C ILE A 86 -19.89 -2.89 -5.33
N LEU A 87 -20.01 -2.30 -4.13
CA LEU A 87 -20.68 -2.92 -2.98
C LEU A 87 -22.19 -2.62 -2.91
N ARG A 88 -22.69 -1.72 -3.76
CA ARG A 88 -24.12 -1.32 -3.80
C ARG A 88 -24.93 -2.08 -4.82
N ARG A 89 -24.31 -2.98 -5.58
CA ARG A 89 -24.90 -3.68 -6.71
C ARG A 89 -25.33 -5.09 -6.33
N ASP A 90 -26.30 -5.64 -7.05
CA ASP A 90 -26.55 -7.06 -7.07
C ASP A 90 -25.36 -7.76 -7.74
N GLY A 91 -24.91 -8.88 -7.21
CA GLY A 91 -23.69 -9.56 -7.68
C GLY A 91 -22.38 -8.94 -7.14
N ARG A 92 -22.43 -8.21 -6.03
CA ARG A 92 -21.26 -7.69 -5.35
C ARG A 92 -20.35 -8.82 -4.79
N PRO A 93 -19.06 -8.55 -4.55
CA PRO A 93 -18.14 -9.53 -3.98
C PRO A 93 -18.57 -9.96 -2.57
N ASP A 94 -18.25 -11.21 -2.21
CA ASP A 94 -18.49 -11.75 -0.85
C ASP A 94 -17.48 -11.22 0.16
N LEU A 95 -16.30 -10.80 -0.30
CA LEU A 95 -15.22 -10.31 0.55
C LEU A 95 -14.55 -9.09 -0.10
N PHE A 96 -14.50 -8.01 0.64
CA PHE A 96 -13.79 -6.80 0.26
C PHE A 96 -12.59 -6.57 1.19
N VAL A 97 -11.41 -6.32 0.59
CA VAL A 97 -10.16 -6.11 1.32
C VAL A 97 -9.60 -4.73 0.95
N THR A 98 -9.43 -3.84 1.94
CA THR A 98 -8.74 -2.58 1.72
C THR A 98 -7.23 -2.75 1.93
N CYS A 99 -6.46 -2.51 0.87
CA CYS A 99 -4.99 -2.54 0.89
C CYS A 99 -4.37 -1.14 0.86
N SER A 100 -5.16 -0.12 0.59
CA SER A 100 -4.73 1.28 0.58
C SER A 100 -4.38 1.75 1.99
N THR A 101 -3.30 2.53 2.14
CA THR A 101 -2.99 3.14 3.44
C THR A 101 -4.01 4.22 3.76
N LEU A 102 -4.86 3.93 4.76
CA LEU A 102 -5.90 4.80 5.31
C LEU A 102 -5.63 5.02 6.81
N SER A 103 -6.41 5.86 7.47
CA SER A 103 -6.41 5.86 8.93
C SER A 103 -7.22 4.69 9.50
N PRO A 104 -6.89 4.18 10.68
CA PRO A 104 -7.68 3.14 11.36
C PRO A 104 -9.16 3.54 11.57
N ARG A 105 -9.45 4.84 11.75
CA ARG A 105 -10.83 5.36 11.85
C ARG A 105 -11.57 5.21 10.54
N ALA A 106 -10.96 5.62 9.43
CA ALA A 106 -11.55 5.45 8.12
C ALA A 106 -11.85 3.97 7.81
N VAL A 107 -10.98 3.05 8.26
CA VAL A 107 -11.21 1.60 8.14
C VAL A 107 -12.41 1.17 8.99
N ALA A 108 -12.54 1.66 10.21
CA ALA A 108 -13.70 1.37 11.08
C ALA A 108 -15.01 1.90 10.47
N ASP A 109 -14.99 3.11 9.91
CA ASP A 109 -16.15 3.69 9.22
C ASP A 109 -16.53 2.92 7.96
N LEU A 110 -15.56 2.46 7.17
CA LEU A 110 -15.80 1.58 6.04
C LEU A 110 -16.42 0.27 6.48
N ALA A 111 -15.86 -0.36 7.53
CA ALA A 111 -16.37 -1.62 8.08
C ALA A 111 -17.83 -1.52 8.54
N ALA A 112 -18.20 -0.40 9.20
CA ALA A 112 -19.57 -0.17 9.66
C ALA A 112 -20.57 0.03 8.52
N ARG A 113 -20.11 0.31 7.31
CA ARG A 113 -20.93 0.55 6.09
C ARG A 113 -20.93 -0.65 5.14
N MET A 114 -20.24 -1.75 5.48
CA MET A 114 -20.27 -2.96 4.64
C MET A 114 -21.69 -3.51 4.56
N PRO A 115 -22.16 -3.87 3.37
CA PRO A 115 -23.48 -4.50 3.21
C PRO A 115 -23.53 -5.87 3.90
N ASP A 116 -24.73 -6.26 4.33
CA ASP A 116 -24.97 -7.59 4.89
C ASP A 116 -24.46 -8.68 3.94
N GLY A 117 -23.71 -9.64 4.46
CA GLY A 117 -23.14 -10.76 3.72
C GLY A 117 -21.83 -10.45 2.99
N VAL A 118 -21.28 -9.25 3.11
CA VAL A 118 -19.93 -8.93 2.64
C VAL A 118 -18.94 -8.96 3.81
N ASP A 119 -18.01 -9.90 3.77
CA ASP A 119 -16.88 -9.91 4.70
C ASP A 119 -15.94 -8.75 4.41
N PHE A 120 -15.27 -8.24 5.45
CA PHE A 120 -14.31 -7.15 5.32
C PHE A 120 -13.00 -7.43 6.05
N ALA A 121 -11.89 -7.05 5.43
CA ALA A 121 -10.56 -7.07 6.04
C ALA A 121 -9.76 -5.85 5.59
N ASP A 122 -8.79 -5.44 6.40
CA ASP A 122 -7.75 -4.50 6.02
C ASP A 122 -6.42 -5.23 5.90
N ALA A 123 -5.74 -5.05 4.78
CA ALA A 123 -4.48 -5.72 4.49
C ALA A 123 -3.50 -4.78 3.78
N PRO A 124 -3.15 -3.64 4.40
CA PRO A 124 -2.12 -2.78 3.84
C PRO A 124 -0.79 -3.53 3.74
N MET A 125 -0.01 -3.16 2.70
CA MET A 125 1.28 -3.79 2.45
C MET A 125 2.44 -2.81 2.64
N SER A 126 3.61 -3.36 2.90
CA SER A 126 4.89 -2.68 2.88
C SER A 126 5.80 -3.32 1.83
N GLY A 127 6.53 -2.47 1.11
CA GLY A 127 7.43 -2.83 0.02
C GLY A 127 7.26 -1.85 -1.14
N ALA A 128 8.35 -1.60 -1.86
CA ALA A 128 8.33 -0.81 -3.08
C ALA A 128 7.76 -1.63 -4.26
N PRO A 129 7.47 -1.03 -5.44
CA PRO A 129 6.95 -1.74 -6.61
C PRO A 129 7.76 -2.96 -7.03
N TYR A 130 9.09 -2.92 -6.87
CA TYR A 130 9.96 -4.07 -7.17
C TYR A 130 9.66 -5.30 -6.30
N ARG A 131 9.24 -5.10 -5.03
CA ARG A 131 8.84 -6.20 -4.14
C ARG A 131 7.47 -6.75 -4.52
N ALA A 132 6.55 -5.89 -4.97
CA ALA A 132 5.26 -6.31 -5.49
C ALA A 132 5.44 -7.22 -6.72
N ALA A 133 6.32 -6.82 -7.66
CA ALA A 133 6.62 -7.62 -8.86
C ALA A 133 7.32 -8.96 -8.56
N ARG A 134 8.01 -9.07 -7.42
CA ARG A 134 8.69 -10.31 -6.99
C ARG A 134 7.84 -11.20 -6.07
N GLY A 135 6.64 -10.78 -5.69
CA GLY A 135 5.83 -11.50 -4.71
C GLY A 135 6.45 -11.55 -3.31
N THR A 136 7.16 -10.48 -2.91
CA THR A 136 7.88 -10.41 -1.62
C THR A 136 7.40 -9.25 -0.74
N LEU A 137 6.12 -8.89 -0.85
CA LEU A 137 5.50 -7.87 -0.01
C LEU A 137 5.38 -8.34 1.45
N THR A 138 5.33 -7.37 2.35
CA THR A 138 4.91 -7.62 3.74
C THR A 138 3.49 -7.13 3.92
N PHE A 139 2.56 -8.03 4.26
CA PHE A 139 1.15 -7.73 4.54
C PHE A 139 0.90 -7.63 6.04
N MET A 140 0.19 -6.59 6.44
CA MET A 140 -0.30 -6.36 7.81
C MET A 140 -1.81 -6.55 7.78
N VAL A 141 -2.32 -7.67 8.32
CA VAL A 141 -3.70 -8.08 8.09
C VAL A 141 -4.53 -7.91 9.36
N GLY A 142 -5.65 -7.19 9.24
CA GLY A 142 -6.71 -7.10 10.24
C GLY A 142 -8.00 -7.72 9.71
N GLY A 143 -8.65 -8.58 10.52
CA GLY A 143 -9.89 -9.24 10.14
C GLY A 143 -10.19 -10.46 11.01
N ALA A 144 -11.39 -11.01 10.85
CA ALA A 144 -11.75 -12.26 11.51
C ALA A 144 -10.86 -13.41 11.01
N GLU A 145 -10.51 -14.36 11.88
CA GLU A 145 -9.65 -15.51 11.52
C GLU A 145 -10.15 -16.28 10.29
N ALA A 146 -11.46 -16.52 10.18
CA ALA A 146 -12.04 -17.20 9.04
C ALA A 146 -11.85 -16.41 7.73
N THR A 147 -12.02 -15.09 7.77
CA THR A 147 -11.81 -14.19 6.62
C THR A 147 -10.34 -14.16 6.22
N VAL A 148 -9.44 -14.02 7.19
CA VAL A 148 -7.99 -14.02 6.95
C VAL A 148 -7.53 -15.38 6.41
N GLY A 149 -8.08 -16.49 6.89
CA GLY A 149 -7.81 -17.83 6.38
C GLY A 149 -8.12 -18.00 4.89
N ARG A 150 -9.20 -17.35 4.40
CA ARG A 150 -9.54 -17.30 2.95
C ARG A 150 -8.53 -16.50 2.13
N LEU A 151 -7.92 -15.47 2.71
CA LEU A 151 -6.97 -14.57 2.05
C LEU A 151 -5.53 -15.07 2.10
N MET A 152 -5.18 -15.92 3.07
CA MET A 152 -3.82 -16.39 3.30
C MET A 152 -3.14 -16.97 2.05
N PRO A 153 -3.79 -17.85 1.26
CA PRO A 153 -3.17 -18.38 0.04
C PRO A 153 -2.83 -17.29 -0.99
N LEU A 154 -3.64 -16.24 -1.09
CA LEU A 154 -3.41 -15.12 -2.00
C LEU A 154 -2.22 -14.28 -1.53
N PHE A 155 -2.15 -13.97 -0.23
CA PHE A 155 -1.05 -13.20 0.33
C PHE A 155 0.28 -13.95 0.22
N GLN A 156 0.30 -15.29 0.36
CA GLN A 156 1.50 -16.12 0.19
C GLN A 156 2.06 -16.12 -1.23
N ILE A 157 1.24 -15.82 -2.24
CA ILE A 157 1.68 -15.63 -3.62
C ILE A 157 2.33 -14.24 -3.80
N MET A 158 1.80 -13.23 -3.13
CA MET A 158 2.18 -11.82 -3.33
C MET A 158 3.21 -11.33 -2.29
N GLY A 159 3.49 -12.10 -1.24
CA GLY A 159 4.35 -11.67 -0.14
C GLY A 159 5.05 -12.81 0.58
N ASP A 160 6.13 -12.47 1.25
CA ASP A 160 6.94 -13.36 2.10
C ASP A 160 6.78 -13.09 3.60
N GLY A 161 6.21 -11.91 3.98
CA GLY A 161 5.89 -11.54 5.36
C GLY A 161 4.40 -11.29 5.51
N ILE A 162 3.67 -12.20 6.19
CA ILE A 162 2.22 -12.05 6.39
C ILE A 162 1.92 -12.09 7.88
N HIS A 163 1.38 -10.97 8.40
CA HIS A 163 1.12 -10.81 9.83
C HIS A 163 -0.37 -10.56 10.06
N HIS A 164 -1.07 -11.55 10.63
CA HIS A 164 -2.42 -11.35 11.16
C HIS A 164 -2.32 -10.68 12.54
N LEU A 165 -2.83 -9.46 12.66
CA LEU A 165 -2.61 -8.57 13.80
C LEU A 165 -3.81 -8.42 14.72
N GLY A 166 -4.92 -9.06 14.38
CA GLY A 166 -6.15 -9.01 15.18
C GLY A 166 -7.38 -8.61 14.36
N PRO A 167 -8.40 -8.00 14.98
CA PRO A 167 -9.64 -7.62 14.30
C PRO A 167 -9.40 -6.56 13.20
N VAL A 168 -10.44 -6.27 12.41
CA VAL A 168 -10.45 -5.20 11.40
C VAL A 168 -9.89 -3.90 11.99
N GLY A 169 -9.01 -3.23 11.24
CA GLY A 169 -8.28 -2.02 11.63
C GLY A 169 -6.91 -2.28 12.26
N SER A 170 -6.62 -3.51 12.72
CA SER A 170 -5.32 -3.83 13.34
C SER A 170 -4.18 -3.78 12.33
N GLY A 171 -4.41 -4.23 11.11
CA GLY A 171 -3.44 -4.14 10.01
C GLY A 171 -3.12 -2.69 9.68
N MET A 172 -4.14 -1.85 9.56
CA MET A 172 -3.98 -0.43 9.26
C MET A 172 -3.30 0.32 10.41
N THR A 173 -3.64 0.00 11.67
CA THR A 173 -2.95 0.54 12.84
C THR A 173 -1.44 0.24 12.77
N CYS A 174 -1.07 -1.01 12.51
CA CYS A 174 0.33 -1.37 12.33
C CYS A 174 0.96 -0.61 11.16
N LYS A 175 0.25 -0.48 10.04
CA LYS A 175 0.75 0.20 8.84
C LYS A 175 1.06 1.68 9.10
N VAL A 176 0.16 2.42 9.74
CA VAL A 176 0.38 3.86 9.98
C VAL A 176 1.52 4.08 10.96
N LEU A 177 1.66 3.23 11.98
CA LEU A 177 2.79 3.27 12.93
C LEU A 177 4.12 2.95 12.22
N ASN A 178 4.14 1.90 11.39
CA ASN A 178 5.32 1.52 10.60
C ASN A 178 5.72 2.63 9.63
N ASN A 179 4.74 3.21 8.92
CA ASN A 179 5.03 4.26 7.93
C ASN A 179 5.49 5.56 8.59
N PHE A 180 4.96 5.89 9.77
CA PHE A 180 5.48 7.02 10.55
C PHE A 180 6.99 6.87 10.80
N VAL A 181 7.44 5.71 11.30
CA VAL A 181 8.88 5.43 11.50
C VAL A 181 9.65 5.50 10.18
N GLY A 182 9.07 4.95 9.09
CA GLY A 182 9.67 5.01 7.77
C GLY A 182 9.90 6.44 7.28
N VAL A 183 8.89 7.33 7.45
CA VAL A 183 9.00 8.75 7.04
C VAL A 183 10.03 9.50 7.90
N VAL A 184 10.07 9.22 9.21
CA VAL A 184 11.15 9.76 10.08
C VAL A 184 12.51 9.34 9.55
N GLY A 185 12.68 8.08 9.16
CA GLY A 185 13.91 7.56 8.55
C GLY A 185 14.29 8.28 7.26
N VAL A 186 13.33 8.52 6.36
CA VAL A 186 13.57 9.29 5.13
C VAL A 186 14.11 10.69 5.45
N VAL A 187 13.41 11.45 6.28
CA VAL A 187 13.79 12.83 6.63
C VAL A 187 15.13 12.85 7.35
N ALA A 188 15.34 11.97 8.33
CA ALA A 188 16.57 11.91 9.10
C ALA A 188 17.80 11.59 8.23
N VAL A 189 17.71 10.57 7.35
CA VAL A 189 18.81 10.21 6.44
C VAL A 189 19.10 11.34 5.45
N ARG A 190 18.07 11.93 4.85
CA ARG A 190 18.22 13.05 3.89
C ARG A 190 18.93 14.24 4.55
N LYS A 191 18.56 14.60 5.78
CA LYS A 191 19.23 15.66 6.55
C LYS A 191 20.66 15.30 6.91
N ALA A 192 20.93 14.07 7.32
CA ALA A 192 22.29 13.61 7.60
C ALA A 192 23.20 13.71 6.38
N LEU A 193 22.71 13.30 5.19
CA LEU A 193 23.45 13.40 3.93
C LEU A 193 23.72 14.85 3.51
N ALA A 194 22.74 15.75 3.71
CA ALA A 194 22.95 17.19 3.47
C ALA A 194 24.00 17.78 4.42
N SER A 195 23.95 17.41 5.71
CA SER A 195 24.92 17.84 6.70
C SER A 195 26.33 17.28 6.43
N ALA A 196 26.44 16.03 5.98
CA ALA A 196 27.71 15.41 5.59
C ALA A 196 28.41 16.21 4.51
N GLN A 197 27.66 16.63 3.47
CA GLN A 197 28.19 17.47 2.41
C GLN A 197 28.71 18.81 2.94
N ALA A 198 27.95 19.47 3.81
CA ALA A 198 28.33 20.75 4.40
C ALA A 198 29.57 20.63 5.32
N LEU A 199 29.77 19.45 5.93
CA LEU A 199 30.93 19.15 6.81
C LEU A 199 32.11 18.53 6.07
N GLY A 200 32.06 18.37 4.74
CA GLY A 200 33.12 17.80 3.92
C GLY A 200 33.28 16.27 4.08
N LEU A 201 32.24 15.57 4.57
CA LEU A 201 32.23 14.11 4.65
C LEU A 201 31.55 13.53 3.41
N ASP A 202 32.16 12.52 2.82
CA ASP A 202 31.58 11.79 1.69
C ASP A 202 30.27 11.11 2.08
N ARG A 203 29.21 11.35 1.30
CA ARG A 203 27.85 10.88 1.59
C ARG A 203 27.72 9.35 1.49
N ARG A 204 28.46 8.70 0.58
CA ARG A 204 28.47 7.23 0.45
C ARG A 204 29.11 6.58 1.65
N ARG A 205 30.28 7.09 2.07
CA ARG A 205 30.93 6.60 3.28
C ARG A 205 30.07 6.76 4.53
N LEU A 206 29.29 7.85 4.62
CA LEU A 206 28.33 8.00 5.71
C LEU A 206 27.24 6.90 5.65
N LEU A 207 26.68 6.62 4.48
CA LEU A 207 25.69 5.54 4.31
C LEU A 207 26.29 4.17 4.69
N ASP A 208 27.51 3.87 4.25
CA ASP A 208 28.20 2.60 4.59
C ASP A 208 28.37 2.45 6.12
N VAL A 209 28.76 3.53 6.81
CA VAL A 209 28.86 3.51 8.27
C VAL A 209 27.50 3.38 8.94
N MET A 210 26.47 4.10 8.45
CA MET A 210 25.11 4.01 8.99
C MET A 210 24.55 2.59 8.86
N ALA A 211 24.73 1.92 7.72
CA ALA A 211 24.27 0.56 7.50
C ALA A 211 24.85 -0.46 8.49
N MET A 212 26.03 -0.18 9.06
CA MET A 212 26.74 -1.06 10.00
C MET A 212 26.62 -0.60 11.46
N SER A 213 25.83 0.41 11.75
CA SER A 213 25.78 1.06 13.08
C SER A 213 24.35 1.47 13.46
N SER A 214 24.21 2.19 14.58
CA SER A 214 22.91 2.64 15.11
C SER A 214 22.14 3.60 14.21
N GLY A 215 22.75 4.11 13.14
CA GLY A 215 22.10 4.93 12.13
C GLY A 215 21.40 4.13 11.02
N ALA A 216 21.43 2.80 11.05
CA ALA A 216 20.78 1.94 10.06
C ALA A 216 19.28 2.23 9.96
N THR A 217 18.78 2.37 8.75
CA THR A 217 17.35 2.55 8.45
C THR A 217 17.00 1.84 7.15
N TRP A 218 15.74 1.36 7.03
CA TRP A 218 15.30 0.75 5.78
C TRP A 218 15.55 1.66 4.56
N TYR A 219 15.28 2.96 4.69
CA TYR A 219 15.49 3.92 3.59
C TYR A 219 16.98 4.07 3.24
N GLY A 220 17.86 4.22 4.24
CA GLY A 220 19.30 4.35 4.01
C GLY A 220 19.90 3.10 3.37
N ASP A 221 19.51 1.91 3.85
CA ASP A 221 20.02 0.63 3.39
C ASP A 221 19.54 0.28 1.97
N ASN A 222 18.38 0.82 1.55
CA ASN A 222 17.80 0.54 0.24
C ASN A 222 17.79 1.77 -0.70
N ILE A 223 18.57 2.81 -0.42
CA ILE A 223 18.50 4.09 -1.13
C ILE A 223 18.73 3.97 -2.65
N ASP A 224 19.51 3.00 -3.09
CA ASP A 224 19.77 2.74 -4.51
C ASP A 224 18.70 1.88 -5.19
N ALA A 225 17.99 1.06 -4.44
CA ALA A 225 16.91 0.21 -4.92
C ALA A 225 15.54 0.92 -4.96
N ILE A 226 15.40 2.01 -4.23
CA ILE A 226 14.17 2.80 -4.16
C ILE A 226 14.18 3.85 -5.28
N ASP A 227 13.31 3.68 -6.26
CA ASP A 227 13.22 4.53 -7.46
C ASP A 227 12.94 6.03 -7.17
N TRP A 228 12.22 6.32 -6.08
CA TRP A 228 11.91 7.68 -5.65
C TRP A 228 12.88 8.26 -4.60
N SER A 229 13.88 7.51 -4.16
CA SER A 229 14.78 7.89 -3.04
C SER A 229 15.48 9.24 -3.24
N ARG A 230 15.70 9.63 -4.49
CA ARG A 230 16.41 10.88 -4.85
C ARG A 230 15.47 12.03 -5.22
N GLN A 231 14.17 11.82 -5.20
CA GLN A 231 13.22 12.89 -5.48
C GLN A 231 13.24 13.95 -4.38
N GLY A 232 12.99 15.22 -4.77
CA GLY A 232 12.59 16.27 -3.85
C GLY A 232 11.09 16.18 -3.53
N TYR A 233 10.60 17.02 -2.63
CA TYR A 233 9.17 17.09 -2.36
C TYR A 233 8.42 17.71 -3.56
N ASP A 234 7.40 16.99 -4.02
CA ASP A 234 6.37 17.48 -4.93
C ASP A 234 5.05 16.78 -4.55
N PRO A 235 3.92 17.50 -4.41
CA PRO A 235 2.65 16.89 -4.00
C PRO A 235 2.18 15.75 -4.90
N GLY A 236 2.65 15.68 -6.13
CA GLY A 236 2.30 14.66 -7.12
C GLY A 236 3.23 13.44 -7.13
N ASN A 237 4.41 13.53 -6.52
CA ASN A 237 5.37 12.44 -6.49
C ASN A 237 5.28 11.58 -5.20
N THR A 238 6.10 10.54 -5.10
CA THR A 238 6.06 9.63 -3.95
C THR A 238 6.44 10.32 -2.64
N ILE A 239 7.40 11.24 -2.64
CA ILE A 239 7.78 12.01 -1.44
C ILE A 239 6.59 12.84 -0.93
N GLY A 240 5.82 13.49 -1.81
CA GLY A 240 4.59 14.18 -1.41
C GLY A 240 3.46 13.23 -1.00
N ILE A 241 3.37 12.06 -1.65
CA ILE A 241 2.35 11.05 -1.30
C ILE A 241 2.55 10.50 0.11
N ILE A 242 3.79 10.31 0.60
CA ILE A 242 4.02 9.80 1.96
C ILE A 242 3.61 10.79 3.06
N GLU A 243 3.37 12.06 2.73
CA GLU A 243 2.76 13.03 3.66
C GLU A 243 1.39 12.55 4.17
N LYS A 244 0.58 11.91 3.29
CA LYS A 244 -0.71 11.34 3.69
C LYS A 244 -0.58 10.26 4.76
N ASP A 245 0.54 9.54 4.79
CA ASP A 245 0.77 8.46 5.75
C ASP A 245 1.03 9.02 7.16
N VAL A 246 1.73 10.16 7.26
CA VAL A 246 1.86 10.91 8.53
C VAL A 246 0.51 11.48 8.95
N LYS A 247 -0.28 11.99 8.01
CA LYS A 247 -1.65 12.47 8.31
C LYS A 247 -2.57 11.35 8.79
N ALA A 248 -2.46 10.15 8.20
CA ALA A 248 -3.22 8.98 8.65
C ALA A 248 -2.81 8.53 10.07
N TYR A 249 -1.52 8.63 10.40
CA TYR A 249 -1.02 8.42 11.75
C TYR A 249 -1.59 9.45 12.74
N LEU A 250 -1.58 10.73 12.38
CA LEU A 250 -2.14 11.80 13.22
C LEU A 250 -3.65 11.63 13.45
N ASP A 251 -4.39 11.23 12.41
CA ASP A 251 -5.82 10.94 12.53
C ASP A 251 -6.07 9.75 13.47
N ALA A 252 -5.22 8.73 13.46
CA ALA A 252 -5.30 7.60 14.38
C ALA A 252 -5.14 8.03 15.86
N LEU A 253 -4.46 9.14 16.12
CA LEU A 253 -4.22 9.72 17.46
C LEU A 253 -5.18 10.85 17.84
N ASP A 254 -6.39 10.90 17.30
CA ASP A 254 -7.38 11.98 17.55
C ASP A 254 -6.90 13.39 17.13
N GLY A 255 -6.03 13.48 16.11
CA GLY A 255 -5.38 14.73 15.74
C GLY A 255 -4.36 15.22 16.76
N GLY A 256 -4.01 14.36 17.74
CA GLY A 256 -3.12 14.66 18.86
C GLY A 256 -1.62 14.59 18.54
N GLY A 257 -1.21 15.04 17.35
CA GLY A 257 0.21 15.19 17.03
C GLY A 257 0.88 16.29 17.85
N GLY A 258 2.09 16.01 18.33
CA GLY A 258 2.92 16.98 19.04
C GLY A 258 3.78 17.85 18.11
N VAL A 259 4.73 18.53 18.74
CA VAL A 259 5.70 19.38 18.01
C VAL A 259 6.53 18.55 17.03
N PHE A 260 6.83 17.30 17.37
CA PHE A 260 7.66 16.41 16.54
C PHE A 260 6.98 16.09 15.20
N GLU A 261 5.71 15.70 15.24
CA GLU A 261 4.95 15.32 14.04
C GLU A 261 4.72 16.53 13.12
N THR A 262 4.47 17.71 13.69
CA THR A 262 4.37 18.96 12.92
C THR A 262 5.70 19.28 12.24
N ALA A 263 6.80 19.24 12.99
CA ALA A 263 8.13 19.48 12.44
C ALA A 263 8.51 18.45 11.37
N LEU A 264 8.13 17.17 11.54
CA LEU A 264 8.34 16.13 10.54
C LEU A 264 7.67 16.45 9.21
N LEU A 265 6.42 16.90 9.23
CA LEU A 265 5.69 17.32 8.03
C LEU A 265 6.35 18.52 7.35
N ASP A 266 6.73 19.52 8.13
CA ASP A 266 7.39 20.71 7.60
C ASP A 266 8.74 20.36 6.98
N GLU A 267 9.53 19.51 7.63
CA GLU A 267 10.82 19.05 7.12
C GLU A 267 10.69 18.18 5.86
N LEU A 268 9.67 17.32 5.80
CA LEU A 268 9.39 16.51 4.60
C LEU A 268 9.16 17.42 3.38
N ARG A 269 8.42 18.52 3.57
CA ARG A 269 8.10 19.49 2.50
C ARG A 269 9.31 20.30 2.03
N THR A 270 10.38 20.34 2.81
CA THR A 270 11.62 21.04 2.44
C THR A 270 12.64 20.15 1.72
N LEU A 271 12.33 18.88 1.49
CA LEU A 271 13.28 17.96 0.87
C LEU A 271 13.53 18.35 -0.59
N GLU A 272 14.77 18.78 -0.86
CA GLU A 272 15.28 19.03 -2.21
C GLU A 272 15.66 17.72 -2.92
N PRO A 273 15.76 17.67 -4.26
CA PRO A 273 16.32 16.52 -4.95
C PRO A 273 17.70 16.13 -4.39
N LEU A 274 17.91 14.82 -4.19
CA LEU A 274 19.18 14.31 -3.70
C LEU A 274 20.12 13.99 -4.85
N ASP A 275 21.16 14.79 -4.99
CA ASP A 275 22.29 14.48 -5.86
C ASP A 275 23.24 13.52 -5.13
N LEU A 276 23.09 12.23 -5.43
CA LEU A 276 23.88 11.14 -4.85
C LEU A 276 24.27 10.19 -5.98
N GLU A 277 25.58 10.04 -6.21
CA GLU A 277 26.09 9.07 -7.18
C GLU A 277 25.58 7.66 -6.86
N PRO A 278 25.21 6.84 -7.87
CA PRO A 278 24.85 5.46 -7.65
C PRO A 278 25.93 4.69 -6.89
N GLY A 279 25.53 3.82 -5.97
CA GLY A 279 26.44 2.88 -5.35
C GLY A 279 26.94 1.83 -6.35
N PRO A 280 27.97 1.07 -6.01
CA PRO A 280 28.39 -0.07 -6.82
C PRO A 280 27.21 -1.03 -6.99
N GLN A 281 26.93 -1.42 -8.25
CA GLN A 281 25.89 -2.40 -8.53
C GLN A 281 26.36 -3.76 -7.97
N SER A 282 25.62 -4.30 -7.00
CA SER A 282 25.81 -5.63 -6.44
C SER A 282 25.22 -6.71 -7.34
#